data_28a0baeec318ab00c326173d171fa329
#
_entry.id   28a0baeec318ab00c326173d171fa329
#
_cell.length_a   1.000
_cell.length_b   1.000
_cell.length_c   1.000
_cell.angle_alpha   90.00
_cell.angle_beta   90.00
_cell.angle_gamma   90.00
#
_symmetry.space_group_name_H-M   'P 1'
#
loop_
_entity.id
_entity.type
_entity.pdbx_description
1 polymer ?
#
loop_
_entity_poly.entity_id
_entity_poly.type
_entity_poly.pdbx_seq_one_letter_code
_entity_poly.pdbx_strand_id
1 'polypeptide(L)'
;ALELKRHLGLCYRSAWRLKHKIMQAMAEREEPRKLKGFVQIDDAYLGGERNGGKPGRGSENKQAFLIAVETDADLDHPACAVIEPVRTFDNAALTDWVERRLAPDAEAFTDGLGCFRRIVDAGHAHTVLESRGGRAATEIPGARWVNVVLANVKRAIGGVYHAIRQAKYARRYLAEAAYRFNRRFRLRELAPRLAHAIMACKPCPEPHLRLACNFHH
;
A
#
# COMPACT_ATOMS: atom_id res chain seq x y z
N ALA A 1 2.47 17.58 -7.41
CA ALA A 1 2.27 18.27 -8.70
C ALA A 1 2.87 19.68 -8.70
N LEU A 2 2.75 20.44 -7.61
CA LEU A 2 3.30 21.79 -7.52
C LEU A 2 4.81 21.82 -7.74
N GLU A 3 5.54 20.89 -7.18
CA GLU A 3 6.99 20.76 -7.35
C GLU A 3 7.37 20.52 -8.82
N LEU A 4 6.70 19.57 -9.48
CA LEU A 4 6.90 19.34 -10.91
C LEU A 4 6.53 20.58 -11.78
N LYS A 5 5.48 21.31 -11.39
CA LYS A 5 5.15 22.58 -12.05
C LYS A 5 6.31 23.57 -11.97
N ARG A 6 6.92 23.74 -10.78
CA ARG A 6 8.02 24.69 -10.55
C ARG A 6 9.29 24.29 -11.31
N HIS A 7 9.71 23.03 -11.18
CA HIS A 7 10.96 22.57 -11.79
C HIS A 7 10.90 22.47 -13.31
N LEU A 8 9.75 22.11 -13.88
CA LEU A 8 9.59 21.88 -15.31
C LEU A 8 8.93 23.02 -16.06
N GLY A 9 8.55 24.11 -15.39
CA GLY A 9 7.84 25.24 -16.03
C GLY A 9 6.46 24.88 -16.59
N LEU A 10 5.84 23.79 -16.13
CA LEU A 10 4.57 23.31 -16.67
C LEU A 10 3.37 24.02 -16.05
N CYS A 11 2.25 24.07 -16.77
CA CYS A 11 0.98 24.41 -16.13
C CYS A 11 0.57 23.29 -15.12
N TYR A 12 -0.24 23.66 -14.12
CA TYR A 12 -0.64 22.71 -13.06
C TYR A 12 -1.31 21.45 -13.60
N ARG A 13 -2.18 21.57 -14.61
CA ARG A 13 -2.87 20.44 -15.23
C ARG A 13 -1.90 19.44 -15.83
N SER A 14 -0.87 19.89 -16.53
CA SER A 14 0.15 19.04 -17.13
C SER A 14 1.03 18.39 -16.07
N ALA A 15 1.45 19.15 -15.06
CA ALA A 15 2.20 18.63 -13.92
C ALA A 15 1.41 17.58 -13.13
N TRP A 16 0.11 17.79 -12.94
CA TRP A 16 -0.78 16.80 -12.31
C TRP A 16 -0.87 15.52 -13.13
N ARG A 17 -1.10 15.62 -14.46
CA ARG A 17 -1.14 14.45 -15.35
C ARG A 17 0.17 13.68 -15.34
N LEU A 18 1.29 14.37 -15.47
CA LEU A 18 2.62 13.75 -15.43
C LEU A 18 2.83 12.97 -14.13
N LYS A 19 2.57 13.61 -12.99
CA LYS A 19 2.66 12.95 -11.68
C LYS A 19 1.82 11.68 -11.63
N HIS A 20 0.56 11.74 -12.01
CA HIS A 20 -0.35 10.58 -11.93
C HIS A 20 0.01 9.47 -12.94
N LYS A 21 0.58 9.80 -14.10
CA LYS A 21 1.13 8.80 -15.03
C LYS A 21 2.34 8.08 -14.46
N ILE A 22 3.27 8.81 -13.83
CA ILE A 22 4.42 8.23 -13.15
C ILE A 22 3.97 7.28 -12.03
N MET A 23 3.03 7.72 -11.20
CA MET A 23 2.48 6.89 -10.13
C MET A 23 1.71 5.67 -10.66
N GLN A 24 1.06 5.78 -11.83
CA GLN A 24 0.42 4.65 -12.50
C GLN A 24 1.45 3.61 -12.96
N ALA A 25 2.55 4.04 -13.56
CA ALA A 25 3.65 3.14 -13.94
C ALA A 25 4.26 2.43 -12.71
N MET A 26 4.39 3.14 -11.59
CA MET A 26 4.81 2.53 -10.32
C MET A 26 3.80 1.46 -9.86
N ALA A 27 2.49 1.75 -9.93
CA ALA A 27 1.44 0.82 -9.53
C ALA A 27 1.45 -0.45 -10.40
N GLU A 28 1.55 -0.31 -11.73
CA GLU A 28 1.62 -1.45 -12.65
C GLU A 28 2.89 -2.29 -12.43
N ARG A 29 3.99 -1.65 -12.06
CA ARG A 29 5.25 -2.37 -11.75
C ARG A 29 5.18 -3.16 -10.46
N GLU A 30 4.43 -2.71 -9.47
CA GLU A 30 4.22 -3.43 -8.20
C GLU A 30 3.08 -4.46 -8.27
N GLU A 31 2.23 -4.43 -9.31
CA GLU A 31 1.08 -5.32 -9.46
C GLU A 31 1.42 -6.81 -9.39
N PRO A 32 2.47 -7.34 -10.09
CA PRO A 32 2.79 -8.76 -10.08
C PRO A 32 3.53 -9.22 -8.81
N ARG A 33 3.76 -8.32 -7.84
CA ARG A 33 4.52 -8.67 -6.65
C ARG A 33 3.73 -9.61 -5.74
N LYS A 34 4.34 -10.74 -5.41
CA LYS A 34 3.92 -11.64 -4.36
C LYS A 34 4.95 -11.63 -3.24
N LEU A 35 4.49 -11.70 -2.01
CA LEU A 35 5.30 -11.79 -0.80
C LEU A 35 5.50 -13.26 -0.44
N LYS A 36 6.67 -13.61 0.08
CA LYS A 36 7.07 -14.97 0.43
C LYS A 36 7.70 -15.04 1.82
N GLY A 37 7.90 -16.24 2.33
CA GLY A 37 8.49 -16.43 3.65
C GLY A 37 7.65 -15.74 4.73
N PHE A 38 8.26 -15.01 5.64
CA PHE A 38 7.57 -14.37 6.77
C PHE A 38 6.97 -13.03 6.37
N VAL A 39 5.65 -12.89 6.50
CA VAL A 39 4.88 -11.73 6.04
C VAL A 39 4.04 -11.17 7.18
N GLN A 40 4.36 -9.94 7.60
CA GLN A 40 3.57 -9.20 8.59
C GLN A 40 2.48 -8.42 7.88
N ILE A 41 1.21 -8.58 8.28
CA ILE A 41 0.04 -7.97 7.59
C ILE A 41 -0.78 -7.18 8.61
N ASP A 42 -1.23 -5.98 8.22
CA ASP A 42 -2.08 -5.12 9.02
C ASP A 42 -3.11 -4.40 8.14
N ASP A 43 -4.22 -4.01 8.75
CA ASP A 43 -5.25 -3.19 8.15
C ASP A 43 -5.10 -1.72 8.55
N ALA A 44 -5.44 -0.82 7.63
CA ALA A 44 -5.40 0.59 7.91
C ALA A 44 -6.37 1.40 7.05
N TYR A 45 -6.51 2.67 7.41
CA TYR A 45 -7.34 3.61 6.67
C TYR A 45 -6.54 4.83 6.23
N LEU A 46 -6.76 5.22 4.97
CA LEU A 46 -6.39 6.53 4.44
C LEU A 46 -7.56 7.49 4.57
N GLY A 47 -7.28 8.68 5.01
CA GLY A 47 -8.25 9.76 5.09
C GLY A 47 -7.90 10.68 6.25
N GLY A 48 -8.11 11.99 6.04
CA GLY A 48 -8.07 12.98 7.13
C GLY A 48 -9.37 12.93 7.95
N GLU A 49 -9.37 13.59 9.08
CA GLU A 49 -10.59 13.87 9.82
C GLU A 49 -11.56 14.63 8.92
N ARG A 50 -12.71 14.04 8.65
CA ARG A 50 -13.86 14.71 8.10
C ARG A 50 -14.90 14.80 9.20
N ASN A 51 -15.34 16.00 9.49
CA ASN A 51 -16.44 16.23 10.40
C ASN A 51 -17.73 15.61 9.82
N GLY A 52 -18.38 14.74 10.57
CA GLY A 52 -19.60 14.03 10.18
C GLY A 52 -19.35 12.61 9.68
N GLY A 53 -20.25 11.70 9.98
CA GLY A 53 -20.20 10.28 9.68
C GLY A 53 -19.97 9.40 10.92
N LYS A 54 -20.21 8.09 10.78
CA LYS A 54 -20.00 7.13 11.88
C LYS A 54 -18.50 7.03 12.22
N PRO A 55 -18.10 7.20 13.50
CA PRO A 55 -16.72 6.97 13.90
C PRO A 55 -16.37 5.47 13.84
N GLY A 56 -15.10 5.16 13.57
CA GLY A 56 -14.60 3.78 13.62
C GLY A 56 -14.44 3.07 12.27
N ARG A 57 -14.28 1.74 12.33
CA ARG A 57 -14.22 0.84 11.18
C ARG A 57 -15.57 0.89 10.45
N GLY A 58 -15.58 1.28 9.17
CA GLY A 58 -16.81 1.44 8.38
C GLY A 58 -17.22 2.89 8.08
N SER A 59 -16.37 3.87 8.39
CA SER A 59 -16.58 5.26 7.97
C SER A 59 -16.49 5.38 6.45
N GLU A 60 -17.57 5.82 5.80
CA GLU A 60 -17.63 6.07 4.34
C GLU A 60 -16.61 7.10 3.84
N ASN A 61 -16.03 7.88 4.75
CA ASN A 61 -15.07 8.92 4.47
C ASN A 61 -13.61 8.45 4.46
N LYS A 62 -13.34 7.17 4.77
CA LYS A 62 -11.99 6.61 4.87
C LYS A 62 -11.80 5.49 3.85
N GLN A 63 -10.68 5.51 3.13
CA GLN A 63 -10.31 4.43 2.23
C GLN A 63 -9.57 3.35 3.00
N ALA A 64 -10.13 2.14 3.04
CA ALA A 64 -9.49 0.96 3.60
C ALA A 64 -8.30 0.53 2.72
N PHE A 65 -7.23 0.08 3.34
CA PHE A 65 -6.09 -0.53 2.65
C PHE A 65 -5.41 -1.58 3.51
N LEU A 66 -4.80 -2.55 2.86
CA LEU A 66 -3.93 -3.53 3.49
C LEU A 66 -2.47 -3.14 3.28
N ILE A 67 -1.68 -3.39 4.29
CA ILE A 67 -0.23 -3.29 4.25
C ILE A 67 0.36 -4.63 4.66
N ALA A 68 1.29 -5.13 3.86
CA ALA A 68 2.00 -6.36 4.15
C ALA A 68 3.49 -6.15 3.91
N VAL A 69 4.31 -6.65 4.82
CA VAL A 69 5.77 -6.50 4.79
C VAL A 69 6.41 -7.88 4.91
N GLU A 70 7.13 -8.27 3.87
CA GLU A 70 8.00 -9.44 3.88
C GLU A 70 9.25 -9.14 4.70
N THR A 71 9.65 -10.06 5.55
CA THR A 71 10.85 -9.97 6.37
C THR A 71 11.78 -11.16 6.12
N ASP A 72 13.01 -11.06 6.64
CA ASP A 72 13.91 -12.20 6.73
C ASP A 72 13.39 -13.24 7.78
N ALA A 73 14.09 -14.36 7.87
CA ALA A 73 13.72 -15.47 8.75
C ALA A 73 13.77 -15.10 10.24
N ASP A 74 14.63 -14.17 10.61
CA ASP A 74 14.81 -13.73 11.99
C ASP A 74 13.84 -12.61 12.37
N LEU A 75 13.00 -12.15 11.43
CA LEU A 75 12.07 -11.02 11.55
C LEU A 75 12.75 -9.67 11.83
N ASP A 76 14.06 -9.58 11.60
CA ASP A 76 14.87 -8.43 11.95
C ASP A 76 14.94 -7.36 10.84
N HIS A 77 14.78 -7.77 9.57
CA HIS A 77 14.92 -6.86 8.45
C HIS A 77 13.76 -6.97 7.45
N PRO A 78 13.14 -5.85 7.08
CA PRO A 78 12.09 -5.86 6.07
C PRO A 78 12.70 -5.97 4.67
N ALA A 79 12.24 -6.89 3.86
CA ALA A 79 12.67 -7.08 2.49
C ALA A 79 11.89 -6.20 1.52
N CYS A 80 10.60 -6.45 1.37
CA CYS A 80 9.72 -5.67 0.53
C CYS A 80 8.32 -5.51 1.15
N ALA A 81 7.48 -4.67 0.54
CA ALA A 81 6.12 -4.43 1.00
C ALA A 81 5.13 -4.37 -0.16
N VAL A 82 3.91 -4.79 0.12
CA VAL A 82 2.71 -4.54 -0.69
C VAL A 82 1.79 -3.64 0.11
N ILE A 83 1.32 -2.56 -0.50
CA ILE A 83 0.42 -1.59 0.13
C ILE A 83 -0.68 -1.28 -0.87
N GLU A 84 -1.89 -1.76 -0.60
CA GLU A 84 -2.96 -1.78 -1.59
C GLU A 84 -4.31 -1.39 -0.99
N PRO A 85 -5.10 -0.52 -1.65
CA PRO A 85 -6.43 -0.22 -1.19
C PRO A 85 -7.33 -1.43 -1.39
N VAL A 86 -8.20 -1.67 -0.43
CA VAL A 86 -9.28 -2.65 -0.51
C VAL A 86 -10.63 -1.94 -0.38
N ARG A 87 -11.69 -2.57 -0.87
CA ARG A 87 -13.03 -1.99 -0.76
C ARG A 87 -13.50 -1.98 0.69
N THR A 88 -13.36 -3.10 1.35
CA THR A 88 -13.71 -3.33 2.75
C THR A 88 -12.80 -4.40 3.33
N PHE A 89 -12.82 -4.57 4.66
CA PHE A 89 -12.16 -5.69 5.34
C PHE A 89 -13.14 -6.84 5.51
N ASP A 90 -13.60 -7.39 4.39
CA ASP A 90 -14.46 -8.57 4.34
C ASP A 90 -13.71 -9.81 3.83
N ASN A 91 -14.35 -10.95 3.97
CA ASN A 91 -13.77 -12.23 3.59
C ASN A 91 -13.46 -12.33 2.10
N ALA A 92 -14.32 -11.80 1.23
CA ALA A 92 -14.15 -11.88 -0.22
C ALA A 92 -12.95 -11.04 -0.68
N ALA A 93 -12.87 -9.78 -0.20
CA ALA A 93 -11.76 -8.90 -0.52
C ALA A 93 -10.42 -9.47 -0.03
N LEU A 94 -10.42 -10.13 1.14
CA LEU A 94 -9.19 -10.72 1.66
C LEU A 94 -8.80 -11.99 0.91
N THR A 95 -9.75 -12.86 0.53
CA THR A 95 -9.45 -14.04 -0.28
C THR A 95 -8.77 -13.65 -1.59
N ASP A 96 -9.37 -12.72 -2.34
CA ASP A 96 -8.78 -12.18 -3.58
C ASP A 96 -7.39 -11.59 -3.36
N TRP A 97 -7.21 -10.84 -2.27
CA TRP A 97 -5.93 -10.24 -1.94
C TRP A 97 -4.86 -11.30 -1.62
N VAL A 98 -5.19 -12.32 -0.82
CA VAL A 98 -4.28 -13.41 -0.46
C VAL A 98 -3.81 -14.15 -1.71
N GLU A 99 -4.72 -14.55 -2.59
CA GLU A 99 -4.40 -15.26 -3.84
C GLU A 99 -3.46 -14.45 -4.75
N ARG A 100 -3.65 -13.13 -4.80
CA ARG A 100 -2.83 -12.25 -5.64
C ARG A 100 -1.49 -11.90 -5.01
N ARG A 101 -1.40 -11.80 -3.68
CA ARG A 101 -0.29 -11.14 -3.00
C ARG A 101 0.60 -12.06 -2.18
N LEU A 102 0.13 -13.23 -1.78
CA LEU A 102 0.96 -14.19 -1.07
C LEU A 102 1.45 -15.29 -2.03
N ALA A 103 2.73 -15.65 -1.87
CA ALA A 103 3.30 -16.83 -2.51
C ALA A 103 2.93 -18.08 -1.68
N PRO A 104 2.92 -19.29 -2.27
CA PRO A 104 2.48 -20.50 -1.57
C PRO A 104 3.23 -20.82 -0.28
N ASP A 105 4.49 -20.37 -0.17
CA ASP A 105 5.38 -20.55 0.98
C ASP A 105 5.29 -19.42 2.03
N ALA A 106 4.34 -18.50 1.89
CA ALA A 106 4.20 -17.40 2.81
C ALA A 106 3.58 -17.83 4.14
N GLU A 107 4.20 -17.40 5.24
CA GLU A 107 3.69 -17.50 6.60
C GLU A 107 3.28 -16.09 7.07
N ALA A 108 2.02 -15.93 7.46
CA ALA A 108 1.45 -14.64 7.78
C ALA A 108 1.37 -14.39 9.29
N PHE A 109 1.70 -13.15 9.70
CA PHE A 109 1.55 -12.64 11.06
C PHE A 109 0.58 -11.46 11.03
N THR A 110 -0.50 -11.52 11.83
CA THR A 110 -1.55 -10.47 11.86
C THR A 110 -2.01 -10.15 13.28
N ASP A 111 -2.78 -9.06 13.42
CA ASP A 111 -3.44 -8.69 14.68
C ASP A 111 -4.73 -9.50 14.98
N GLY A 112 -5.10 -10.45 14.11
CA GLY A 112 -6.25 -11.31 14.32
C GLY A 112 -7.60 -10.70 13.93
N LEU A 113 -7.63 -9.69 13.06
CA LEU A 113 -8.89 -9.22 12.48
C LEU A 113 -9.64 -10.41 11.82
N GLY A 114 -10.97 -10.50 12.05
CA GLY A 114 -11.76 -11.68 11.70
C GLY A 114 -11.65 -12.17 10.26
N CYS A 115 -11.48 -11.25 9.29
CA CYS A 115 -11.29 -11.63 7.89
C CYS A 115 -9.94 -12.27 7.59
N PHE A 116 -8.92 -12.09 8.44
CA PHE A 116 -7.59 -12.72 8.25
C PHE A 116 -7.61 -14.24 8.38
N ARG A 117 -8.69 -14.85 8.88
CA ARG A 117 -8.88 -16.31 8.85
C ARG A 117 -8.81 -16.89 7.43
N ARG A 118 -9.13 -16.08 6.40
CA ARG A 118 -9.03 -16.49 4.99
C ARG A 118 -7.60 -16.83 4.55
N ILE A 119 -6.60 -16.38 5.28
CA ILE A 119 -5.20 -16.77 5.06
C ILE A 119 -5.01 -18.27 5.29
N VAL A 120 -5.59 -18.81 6.37
CA VAL A 120 -5.58 -20.25 6.67
C VAL A 120 -6.38 -21.03 5.64
N ASP A 121 -7.57 -20.52 5.26
CA ASP A 121 -8.43 -21.16 4.27
C ASP A 121 -7.74 -21.27 2.89
N ALA A 122 -6.83 -20.34 2.58
CA ALA A 122 -6.00 -20.37 1.38
C ALA A 122 -4.76 -21.27 1.49
N GLY A 123 -4.57 -21.96 2.61
CA GLY A 123 -3.49 -22.94 2.83
C GLY A 123 -2.18 -22.36 3.37
N HIS A 124 -2.17 -21.10 3.83
CA HIS A 124 -0.98 -20.48 4.42
C HIS A 124 -0.93 -20.67 5.94
N ALA A 125 0.28 -20.80 6.48
CA ALA A 125 0.50 -20.70 7.91
C ALA A 125 0.14 -19.29 8.40
N HIS A 126 -0.58 -19.20 9.52
CA HIS A 126 -1.06 -17.92 10.05
C HIS A 126 -0.89 -17.89 11.57
N THR A 127 -0.13 -16.90 12.02
CA THR A 127 0.09 -16.63 13.45
C THR A 127 -0.60 -15.33 13.83
N VAL A 128 -1.52 -15.41 14.79
CA VAL A 128 -2.20 -14.24 15.34
C VAL A 128 -1.39 -13.69 16.50
N LEU A 129 -1.04 -12.39 16.42
CA LEU A 129 -0.29 -11.70 17.44
C LEU A 129 -1.24 -10.84 18.28
N GLU A 130 -1.39 -11.17 19.54
CA GLU A 130 -2.13 -10.35 20.48
C GLU A 130 -1.30 -9.08 20.81
N SER A 131 -1.61 -7.98 20.15
CA SER A 131 -1.01 -6.70 20.47
C SER A 131 -2.02 -5.79 21.16
N ARG A 132 -1.60 -5.16 22.26
CA ARG A 132 -2.41 -4.13 22.94
C ARG A 132 -2.36 -2.78 22.23
N GLY A 133 -1.79 -2.73 21.01
CA GLY A 133 -1.62 -1.51 20.23
C GLY A 133 -0.51 -0.58 20.76
N GLY A 134 -0.33 0.56 20.07
CA GLY A 134 0.63 1.58 20.46
C GLY A 134 2.10 1.13 20.34
N ARG A 135 2.96 1.63 21.22
CA ARG A 135 4.40 1.34 21.20
C ARG A 135 4.70 -0.14 21.44
N ALA A 136 3.95 -0.80 22.28
CA ALA A 136 4.12 -2.23 22.57
C ALA A 136 3.99 -3.12 21.32
N ALA A 137 3.13 -2.75 20.36
CA ALA A 137 2.98 -3.49 19.11
C ALA A 137 4.26 -3.45 18.23
N THR A 138 5.05 -2.38 18.32
CA THR A 138 6.32 -2.26 17.57
C THR A 138 7.47 -3.03 18.20
N GLU A 139 7.29 -3.53 19.41
CA GLU A 139 8.28 -4.33 20.13
C GLU A 139 8.11 -5.85 19.87
N ILE A 140 6.96 -6.24 19.31
CA ILE A 140 6.69 -7.64 18.92
C ILE A 140 7.37 -7.91 17.56
N PRO A 141 8.34 -8.83 17.46
CA PRO A 141 9.06 -9.07 16.20
C PRO A 141 8.14 -9.30 14.99
N GLY A 142 7.11 -10.13 15.13
CA GLY A 142 6.14 -10.44 14.07
C GLY A 142 5.20 -9.30 13.67
N ALA A 143 5.18 -8.16 14.39
CA ALA A 143 4.37 -6.98 14.06
C ALA A 143 5.19 -5.70 13.85
N ARG A 144 6.49 -5.72 14.17
CA ARG A 144 7.36 -4.55 14.19
C ARG A 144 7.39 -3.80 12.87
N TRP A 145 7.70 -4.50 11.79
CA TRP A 145 7.98 -3.86 10.51
C TRP A 145 6.74 -3.36 9.81
N VAL A 146 5.62 -4.07 9.92
CA VAL A 146 4.36 -3.58 9.36
C VAL A 146 3.95 -2.27 10.03
N ASN A 147 4.10 -2.16 11.35
CA ASN A 147 3.81 -0.93 12.10
C ASN A 147 4.76 0.22 11.74
N VAL A 148 6.07 -0.05 11.62
CA VAL A 148 7.07 0.96 11.22
C VAL A 148 6.77 1.47 9.81
N VAL A 149 6.52 0.57 8.85
CA VAL A 149 6.23 0.96 7.46
C VAL A 149 4.92 1.72 7.38
N LEU A 150 3.87 1.27 8.10
CA LEU A 150 2.58 1.96 8.18
C LEU A 150 2.71 3.39 8.73
N ALA A 151 3.47 3.56 9.81
CA ALA A 151 3.72 4.88 10.38
C ALA A 151 4.45 5.80 9.39
N ASN A 152 5.45 5.28 8.67
CA ASN A 152 6.18 6.02 7.64
C ASN A 152 5.28 6.41 6.46
N VAL A 153 4.42 5.50 5.99
CA VAL A 153 3.44 5.78 4.92
C VAL A 153 2.47 6.87 5.35
N LYS A 154 1.89 6.76 6.54
CA LYS A 154 0.96 7.78 7.08
C LYS A 154 1.65 9.14 7.22
N ARG A 155 2.90 9.18 7.70
CA ARG A 155 3.68 10.41 7.83
C ARG A 155 4.02 11.01 6.47
N ALA A 156 4.44 10.21 5.50
CA ALA A 156 4.75 10.68 4.14
C ALA A 156 3.50 11.26 3.46
N ILE A 157 2.36 10.59 3.58
CA ILE A 157 1.10 11.06 3.01
C ILE A 157 0.63 12.34 3.71
N GLY A 158 0.66 12.39 5.03
CA GLY A 158 0.27 13.59 5.81
C GLY A 158 1.18 14.78 5.55
N GLY A 159 2.50 14.56 5.50
CA GLY A 159 3.49 15.62 5.30
C GLY A 159 3.53 16.17 3.87
N VAL A 160 3.43 15.29 2.86
CA VAL A 160 3.59 15.70 1.44
C VAL A 160 2.26 16.09 0.81
N TYR A 161 1.18 15.42 1.17
CA TYR A 161 -0.12 15.56 0.51
C TYR A 161 -1.19 16.16 1.41
N HIS A 162 -0.91 16.37 2.69
CA HIS A 162 -1.82 16.78 3.77
C HIS A 162 -3.03 15.85 3.94
N ALA A 163 -3.70 15.45 2.87
CA ALA A 163 -4.73 14.42 2.84
C ALA A 163 -4.98 13.95 1.41
N ILE A 164 -5.26 12.66 1.24
CA ILE A 164 -5.80 12.14 0.00
C ILE A 164 -7.33 12.26 0.08
N ARG A 165 -7.86 13.41 -0.36
CA ARG A 165 -9.29 13.72 -0.26
C ARG A 165 -10.20 12.85 -1.15
N GLN A 166 -9.62 12.12 -2.11
CA GLN A 166 -10.36 11.30 -3.07
C GLN A 166 -9.84 9.88 -3.03
N ALA A 167 -10.61 9.00 -2.45
CA ALA A 167 -10.33 7.56 -2.33
C ALA A 167 -9.92 6.92 -3.66
N LYS A 168 -10.50 7.37 -4.77
CA LYS A 168 -10.18 6.89 -6.13
C LYS A 168 -8.72 7.00 -6.55
N TYR A 169 -7.92 7.82 -5.87
CA TYR A 169 -6.48 7.94 -6.14
C TYR A 169 -5.60 7.16 -5.16
N ALA A 170 -6.19 6.53 -4.16
CA ALA A 170 -5.46 5.84 -3.08
C ALA A 170 -4.45 4.83 -3.63
N ARG A 171 -4.85 4.00 -4.61
CA ARG A 171 -3.97 3.00 -5.22
C ARG A 171 -2.63 3.57 -5.70
N ARG A 172 -2.64 4.72 -6.36
CA ARG A 172 -1.41 5.33 -6.89
C ARG A 172 -0.51 5.87 -5.80
N TYR A 173 -1.07 6.50 -4.78
CA TYR A 173 -0.28 7.02 -3.65
C TYR A 173 0.31 5.90 -2.80
N LEU A 174 -0.45 4.83 -2.56
CA LEU A 174 0.04 3.66 -1.85
C LEU A 174 1.10 2.91 -2.66
N ALA A 175 0.89 2.77 -3.96
CA ALA A 175 1.87 2.16 -4.87
C ALA A 175 3.17 2.98 -4.97
N GLU A 176 3.11 4.32 -4.94
CA GLU A 176 4.32 5.16 -4.85
C GLU A 176 5.10 4.84 -3.57
N ALA A 177 4.42 4.75 -2.43
CA ALA A 177 5.05 4.43 -1.17
C ALA A 177 5.71 3.04 -1.19
N ALA A 178 4.99 2.02 -1.68
CA ALA A 178 5.52 0.66 -1.85
C ALA A 178 6.70 0.63 -2.83
N TYR A 179 6.58 1.30 -4.00
CA TYR A 179 7.64 1.36 -5.01
C TYR A 179 8.94 1.93 -4.45
N ARG A 180 8.87 3.03 -3.68
CA ARG A 180 10.03 3.66 -3.04
C ARG A 180 10.61 2.78 -1.94
N PHE A 181 9.77 2.22 -1.08
CA PHE A 181 10.20 1.31 -0.03
C PHE A 181 10.94 0.10 -0.59
N ASN A 182 10.41 -0.54 -1.61
CA ASN A 182 10.99 -1.73 -2.23
C ASN A 182 12.33 -1.49 -2.95
N ARG A 183 12.73 -0.22 -3.12
CA ARG A 183 14.00 0.17 -3.77
C ARG A 183 14.89 1.04 -2.88
N ARG A 184 14.59 1.13 -1.59
CA ARG A 184 15.27 2.03 -0.64
C ARG A 184 16.77 1.82 -0.51
N PHE A 185 17.24 0.60 -0.74
CA PHE A 185 18.66 0.27 -0.68
C PHE A 185 19.40 0.43 -2.02
N ARG A 186 18.69 0.79 -3.11
CA ARG A 186 19.24 0.93 -4.46
C ARG A 186 18.87 2.27 -5.08
N LEU A 187 19.10 3.35 -4.36
CA LEU A 187 18.68 4.69 -4.77
C LEU A 187 19.28 5.14 -6.10
N ARG A 188 20.52 4.74 -6.42
CA ARG A 188 21.17 5.04 -7.72
C ARG A 188 20.43 4.41 -8.90
N GLU A 189 19.77 3.29 -8.69
CA GLU A 189 19.00 2.58 -9.73
C GLU A 189 17.55 3.08 -9.83
N LEU A 190 17.10 3.95 -8.92
CA LEU A 190 15.69 4.34 -8.83
C LEU A 190 15.20 5.02 -10.11
N ALA A 191 15.97 5.99 -10.63
CA ALA A 191 15.61 6.73 -11.83
C ALA A 191 15.64 5.85 -13.10
N PRO A 192 16.68 5.04 -13.39
CA PRO A 192 16.68 4.11 -14.51
C PRO A 192 15.54 3.07 -14.45
N ARG A 193 15.28 2.51 -13.27
CA ARG A 193 14.18 1.55 -13.06
C ARG A 193 12.82 2.19 -13.26
N LEU A 194 12.65 3.44 -12.84
CA LEU A 194 11.41 4.20 -13.05
C LEU A 194 11.22 4.51 -14.54
N ALA A 195 12.27 4.93 -15.25
CA ALA A 195 12.22 5.15 -16.68
C ALA A 195 11.79 3.87 -17.43
N HIS A 196 12.39 2.73 -17.08
CA HIS A 196 11.99 1.43 -17.63
C HIS A 196 10.52 1.11 -17.33
N ALA A 197 10.04 1.32 -16.10
CA ALA A 197 8.66 1.09 -15.73
C ALA A 197 7.69 1.99 -16.52
N ILE A 198 8.06 3.25 -16.77
CA ILE A 198 7.27 4.19 -17.57
C ILE A 198 7.19 3.73 -19.05
N MET A 199 8.29 3.24 -19.61
CA MET A 199 8.31 2.74 -20.98
C MET A 199 7.53 1.43 -21.16
N ALA A 200 7.49 0.59 -20.13
CA ALA A 200 6.80 -0.69 -20.14
C ALA A 200 5.32 -0.60 -19.76
N CYS A 201 4.87 0.52 -19.13
CA CYS A 201 3.48 0.65 -18.69
C CYS A 201 2.52 0.83 -19.85
N LYS A 202 1.28 0.39 -19.66
CA LYS A 202 0.21 0.57 -20.66
C LYS A 202 -0.14 2.06 -20.82
N PRO A 203 -0.57 2.50 -22.00
CA PRO A 203 -1.06 3.85 -22.21
C PRO A 203 -2.22 4.16 -21.26
N CYS A 204 -2.08 5.24 -20.49
CA CYS A 204 -3.12 5.68 -19.55
C CYS A 204 -3.54 7.12 -19.86
N PRO A 205 -4.59 7.32 -20.68
CA PRO A 205 -5.11 8.64 -21.02
C PRO A 205 -5.75 9.35 -19.82
N GLU A 206 -5.89 10.67 -19.89
CA GLU A 206 -6.38 11.48 -18.76
C GLU A 206 -7.76 11.03 -18.23
N PRO A 207 -8.75 10.62 -19.06
CA PRO A 207 -10.00 10.09 -18.52
C PRO A 207 -9.79 8.91 -17.59
N HIS A 208 -8.95 7.95 -17.95
CA HIS A 208 -8.62 6.79 -17.08
C HIS A 208 -7.88 7.21 -15.81
N LEU A 209 -7.00 8.22 -15.88
CA LEU A 209 -6.37 8.76 -14.68
C LEU A 209 -7.37 9.39 -13.69
N ARG A 210 -8.53 9.83 -14.18
CA ARG A 210 -9.59 10.46 -13.37
C ARG A 210 -10.68 9.51 -12.89
N LEU A 211 -10.71 8.28 -13.44
CA LEU A 211 -11.62 7.23 -12.98
C LEU A 211 -11.30 6.78 -11.55
N ALA A 212 -12.30 6.22 -10.90
CA ALA A 212 -12.11 5.56 -9.62
C ALA A 212 -11.08 4.41 -9.75
N CYS A 213 -10.38 4.10 -8.67
CA CYS A 213 -9.68 2.82 -8.59
C CYS A 213 -10.71 1.72 -8.84
N ASN A 214 -10.53 0.96 -9.94
CA ASN A 214 -11.22 -0.29 -10.04
C ASN A 214 -10.54 -1.21 -9.03
N PHE A 215 -11.23 -1.51 -7.94
CA PHE A 215 -10.92 -2.70 -7.17
C PHE A 215 -11.14 -3.86 -8.15
N HIS A 216 -10.16 -4.73 -8.29
CA HIS A 216 -10.30 -5.90 -9.15
C HIS A 216 -11.60 -6.61 -8.78
N HIS A 217 -12.44 -6.82 -9.78
CA HIS A 217 -13.68 -7.63 -9.67
C HIS A 217 -13.29 -9.07 -9.83
#